data_04c4b4626daa4c787ce7fd1ea5ddebbe
#
_entry.id   04c4b4626daa4c787ce7fd1ea5ddebbe
#
_cell.length_a   1.000
_cell.length_b   1.000
_cell.length_c   1.000
_cell.angle_alpha   90.00
_cell.angle_beta   90.00
_cell.angle_gamma   90.00
#
_symmetry.space_group_name_H-M   'P 1'
#
loop_
_entity.id
_entity.type
_entity.pdbx_description
1 polymer ?
#
loop_
_entity_poly.entity_id
_entity_poly.type
_entity_poly.pdbx_seq_one_letter_code
_entity_poly.pdbx_strand_id
1 'polypeptide(L)'
;MPNIPTIPLASWIDKLVDGLTQFEGFFNVITNIIGGIVDAFQWVFDLVPPWLFIILLVFGTFWVNRKGKKWGLIIFEVVGLLLIWNLDFWRDMTQTLTLVLTSSLIALVIGVPLGIWMAKSNIVESIFKPVLDFMQTMPAFVYLIPAVAFFGIGMVPGVVASVIFAMPPTVRMTNLGIRQVSTELVEAADSFGSTP
;
A
#
# COMPACT_ATOMS: atom_id res chain seq x y z
N MET A 1 -31.50 39.24 2.86
CA MET A 1 -30.65 38.24 3.50
C MET A 1 -29.30 38.90 3.73
N PRO A 2 -28.69 38.87 4.92
CA PRO A 2 -27.39 39.47 5.15
C PRO A 2 -26.35 38.81 4.27
N ASN A 3 -25.59 39.62 3.50
CA ASN A 3 -24.45 39.15 2.70
C ASN A 3 -23.35 38.71 3.68
N ILE A 4 -23.37 37.44 4.05
CA ILE A 4 -22.24 36.81 4.74
C ILE A 4 -21.13 36.65 3.70
N PRO A 5 -19.94 37.22 3.90
CA PRO A 5 -18.83 37.08 2.97
C PRO A 5 -18.48 35.59 2.87
N THR A 6 -18.66 35.02 1.70
CA THR A 6 -18.27 33.63 1.44
C THR A 6 -16.74 33.55 1.43
N ILE A 7 -16.18 32.70 2.27
CA ILE A 7 -14.74 32.42 2.26
C ILE A 7 -14.42 31.71 0.93
N PRO A 8 -13.53 32.27 0.10
CA PRO A 8 -13.25 31.71 -1.23
C PRO A 8 -12.32 30.49 -1.17
N LEU A 9 -12.74 29.44 -0.41
CA LEU A 9 -11.95 28.23 -0.22
C LEU A 9 -11.62 27.54 -1.54
N ALA A 10 -12.58 27.49 -2.47
CA ALA A 10 -12.37 26.88 -3.78
C ALA A 10 -11.21 27.54 -4.54
N SER A 11 -11.19 28.89 -4.61
CA SER A 11 -10.12 29.60 -5.32
C SER A 11 -8.74 29.47 -4.67
N TRP A 12 -8.68 29.20 -3.36
CA TRP A 12 -7.42 28.94 -2.66
C TRP A 12 -6.93 27.53 -2.96
N ILE A 13 -7.83 26.56 -2.98
CA ILE A 13 -7.51 25.17 -3.35
C ILE A 13 -7.07 25.12 -4.80
N ASP A 14 -7.77 25.79 -5.73
CA ASP A 14 -7.40 25.83 -7.14
C ASP A 14 -5.99 26.41 -7.33
N LYS A 15 -5.67 27.55 -6.69
CA LYS A 15 -4.33 28.15 -6.74
C LYS A 15 -3.24 27.23 -6.16
N LEU A 16 -3.56 26.47 -5.12
CA LEU A 16 -2.65 25.53 -4.51
C LEU A 16 -2.41 24.33 -5.46
N VAL A 17 -3.45 23.81 -6.07
CA VAL A 17 -3.35 22.73 -7.08
C VAL A 17 -2.56 23.23 -8.29
N ASP A 18 -2.88 24.41 -8.83
CA ASP A 18 -2.15 25.01 -9.97
C ASP A 18 -0.67 25.25 -9.64
N GLY A 19 -0.37 25.66 -8.42
CA GLY A 19 1.01 25.80 -7.95
C GLY A 19 1.75 24.48 -7.86
N LEU A 20 1.06 23.41 -7.43
CA LEU A 20 1.65 22.07 -7.34
C LEU A 20 1.82 21.43 -8.72
N THR A 21 0.90 21.67 -9.66
CA THR A 21 1.03 21.14 -11.03
C THR A 21 2.23 21.73 -11.80
N GLN A 22 2.77 22.86 -11.37
CA GLN A 22 4.02 23.39 -11.93
C GLN A 22 5.24 22.48 -11.67
N PHE A 23 5.15 21.56 -10.71
CA PHE A 23 6.18 20.54 -10.45
C PHE A 23 6.00 19.28 -11.31
N GLU A 24 5.57 19.42 -12.57
CA GLU A 24 5.36 18.30 -13.49
C GLU A 24 6.55 17.33 -13.53
N GLY A 25 7.79 17.85 -13.51
CA GLY A 25 9.00 17.03 -13.50
C GLY A 25 9.06 16.07 -12.29
N PHE A 26 8.68 16.52 -11.12
CA PHE A 26 8.62 15.69 -9.90
C PHE A 26 7.56 14.60 -10.00
N PHE A 27 6.34 14.97 -10.42
CA PHE A 27 5.25 13.99 -10.59
C PHE A 27 5.56 12.97 -11.67
N ASN A 28 6.19 13.40 -12.78
CA ASN A 28 6.62 12.50 -13.85
C ASN A 28 7.68 11.48 -13.38
N VAL A 29 8.63 11.89 -12.54
CA VAL A 29 9.61 10.95 -11.95
C VAL A 29 8.90 9.89 -11.10
N ILE A 30 7.98 10.31 -10.23
CA ILE A 30 7.19 9.37 -9.41
C ILE A 30 6.35 8.44 -10.30
N THR A 31 5.68 8.99 -11.32
CA THR A 31 4.91 8.22 -12.29
C THR A 31 5.76 7.16 -12.97
N ASN A 32 6.97 7.51 -13.40
CA ASN A 32 7.88 6.57 -14.07
C ASN A 32 8.37 5.47 -13.12
N ILE A 33 8.68 5.81 -11.86
CA ILE A 33 9.12 4.82 -10.87
C ILE A 33 7.97 3.85 -10.54
N ILE A 34 6.80 4.38 -10.20
CA ILE A 34 5.64 3.54 -9.87
C ILE A 34 5.19 2.75 -11.09
N GLY A 35 5.12 3.39 -12.26
CA GLY A 35 4.78 2.75 -13.53
C GLY A 35 5.73 1.59 -13.85
N GLY A 36 7.03 1.79 -13.71
CA GLY A 36 8.03 0.73 -13.91
C GLY A 36 7.84 -0.47 -12.96
N ILE A 37 7.46 -0.25 -11.71
CA ILE A 37 7.17 -1.34 -10.76
C ILE A 37 5.86 -2.06 -11.18
N VAL A 38 4.84 -1.30 -11.54
CA VAL A 38 3.56 -1.84 -12.05
C VAL A 38 3.80 -2.69 -13.28
N ASP A 39 4.55 -2.18 -14.25
CA ASP A 39 4.85 -2.89 -15.49
C ASP A 39 5.65 -4.18 -15.24
N ALA A 40 6.59 -4.14 -14.28
CA ALA A 40 7.37 -5.31 -13.90
C ALA A 40 6.48 -6.41 -13.29
N PHE A 41 5.58 -6.09 -12.37
CA PHE A 41 4.63 -7.05 -11.81
C PHE A 41 3.65 -7.56 -12.86
N GLN A 42 3.11 -6.64 -13.70
CA GLN A 42 2.17 -7.03 -14.75
C GLN A 42 2.83 -7.97 -15.75
N TRP A 43 4.08 -7.69 -16.15
CA TRP A 43 4.86 -8.56 -17.04
C TRP A 43 5.03 -9.97 -16.45
N VAL A 44 5.30 -10.09 -15.15
CA VAL A 44 5.40 -11.40 -14.47
C VAL A 44 4.06 -12.14 -14.53
N PHE A 45 2.93 -11.46 -14.30
CA PHE A 45 1.61 -12.10 -14.38
C PHE A 45 1.22 -12.46 -15.81
N ASP A 46 1.59 -11.64 -16.79
CA ASP A 46 1.30 -11.91 -18.21
C ASP A 46 2.15 -13.09 -18.75
N LEU A 47 3.30 -13.36 -18.15
CA LEU A 47 4.15 -14.52 -18.50
C LEU A 47 3.50 -15.86 -18.09
N VAL A 48 2.64 -15.85 -17.07
CA VAL A 48 2.04 -17.05 -16.50
C VAL A 48 0.62 -17.25 -17.06
N PRO A 49 0.38 -18.27 -17.90
CA PRO A 49 -0.97 -18.52 -18.41
C PRO A 49 -1.93 -18.91 -17.27
N PRO A 50 -3.24 -18.64 -17.41
CA PRO A 50 -4.24 -18.85 -16.35
C PRO A 50 -4.22 -20.24 -15.73
N TRP A 51 -4.14 -21.26 -16.56
CA TRP A 51 -4.10 -22.67 -16.11
C TRP A 51 -2.87 -22.99 -15.25
N LEU A 52 -1.70 -22.41 -15.59
CA LEU A 52 -0.47 -22.60 -14.82
C LEU A 52 -0.53 -21.88 -13.49
N PHE A 53 -1.09 -20.66 -13.48
CA PHE A 53 -1.31 -19.89 -12.25
C PHE A 53 -2.20 -20.65 -11.25
N ILE A 54 -3.31 -21.25 -11.74
CA ILE A 54 -4.22 -22.07 -10.91
C ILE A 54 -3.46 -23.25 -10.32
N ILE A 55 -2.67 -23.97 -11.13
CA ILE A 55 -1.88 -25.13 -10.67
C ILE A 55 -0.87 -24.71 -9.60
N LEU A 56 -0.16 -23.59 -9.80
CA LEU A 56 0.83 -23.10 -8.83
C LEU A 56 0.18 -22.73 -7.50
N LEU A 57 -0.98 -22.06 -7.51
CA LEU A 57 -1.69 -21.71 -6.29
C LEU A 57 -2.20 -22.95 -5.55
N VAL A 58 -2.83 -23.89 -6.26
CA VAL A 58 -3.30 -25.15 -5.68
C VAL A 58 -2.14 -25.94 -5.08
N PHE A 59 -1.00 -25.99 -5.78
CA PHE A 59 0.20 -26.65 -5.26
C PHE A 59 0.72 -25.94 -4.00
N GLY A 60 0.75 -24.61 -4.00
CA GLY A 60 1.12 -23.80 -2.83
C GLY A 60 0.20 -24.06 -1.64
N THR A 61 -1.11 -24.03 -1.85
CA THR A 61 -2.11 -24.35 -0.83
C THR A 61 -1.94 -25.78 -0.30
N PHE A 62 -1.68 -26.73 -1.17
CA PHE A 62 -1.40 -28.11 -0.78
C PHE A 62 -0.13 -28.24 0.05
N TRP A 63 0.94 -27.53 -0.31
CA TRP A 63 2.21 -27.56 0.39
C TRP A 63 2.14 -26.92 1.77
N VAL A 64 1.54 -25.73 1.89
CA VAL A 64 1.44 -25.00 3.16
C VAL A 64 0.52 -25.72 4.14
N ASN A 65 -0.60 -26.25 3.66
CA ASN A 65 -1.63 -26.85 4.51
C ASN A 65 -1.49 -28.39 4.64
N ARG A 66 -0.27 -28.88 4.89
CA ARG A 66 0.03 -30.32 4.94
C ARG A 66 -0.75 -31.11 5.99
N LYS A 67 -1.15 -30.48 7.12
CA LYS A 67 -1.74 -31.14 8.29
C LYS A 67 -3.23 -30.88 8.49
N GLY A 68 -3.89 -30.04 7.65
CA GLY A 68 -5.28 -29.62 7.84
C GLY A 68 -6.28 -30.17 6.81
N LYS A 69 -7.57 -29.86 7.02
CA LYS A 69 -8.64 -30.11 6.04
C LYS A 69 -8.52 -29.13 4.87
N LYS A 70 -7.72 -29.47 3.88
CA LYS A 70 -7.36 -28.62 2.73
C LYS A 70 -8.32 -28.71 1.55
N TRP A 71 -9.13 -29.77 1.47
CA TRP A 71 -9.96 -30.03 0.29
C TRP A 71 -10.99 -28.93 0.05
N GLY A 72 -11.65 -28.44 1.10
CA GLY A 72 -12.62 -27.35 0.96
C GLY A 72 -11.99 -26.06 0.44
N LEU A 73 -10.80 -25.72 0.93
CA LEU A 73 -10.04 -24.53 0.47
C LEU A 73 -9.59 -24.68 -0.99
N ILE A 74 -9.05 -25.87 -1.35
CA ILE A 74 -8.62 -26.16 -2.73
C ILE A 74 -9.82 -26.11 -3.69
N ILE A 75 -10.95 -26.71 -3.33
CA ILE A 75 -12.15 -26.66 -4.16
C ILE A 75 -12.63 -25.22 -4.35
N PHE A 76 -12.69 -24.45 -3.26
CA PHE A 76 -13.06 -23.03 -3.34
C PHE A 76 -12.12 -22.21 -4.23
N GLU A 77 -10.81 -22.42 -4.10
CA GLU A 77 -9.77 -21.77 -4.90
C GLU A 77 -9.89 -22.11 -6.39
N VAL A 78 -10.00 -23.41 -6.71
CA VAL A 78 -10.13 -23.85 -8.11
C VAL A 78 -11.43 -23.34 -8.73
N VAL A 79 -12.57 -23.50 -8.04
CA VAL A 79 -13.86 -23.04 -8.55
C VAL A 79 -13.88 -21.52 -8.72
N GLY A 80 -13.34 -20.76 -7.75
CA GLY A 80 -13.26 -19.31 -7.83
C GLY A 80 -12.41 -18.81 -9.00
N LEU A 81 -11.20 -19.39 -9.18
CA LEU A 81 -10.30 -18.98 -10.25
C LEU A 81 -10.81 -19.42 -11.64
N LEU A 82 -11.42 -20.60 -11.76
CA LEU A 82 -12.08 -21.01 -12.99
C LEU A 82 -13.26 -20.11 -13.34
N LEU A 83 -14.02 -19.66 -12.35
CA LEU A 83 -15.11 -18.70 -12.57
C LEU A 83 -14.60 -17.35 -13.08
N ILE A 84 -13.53 -16.82 -12.46
CA ILE A 84 -12.87 -15.57 -12.90
C ILE A 84 -12.39 -15.71 -14.35
N TRP A 85 -11.78 -16.84 -14.68
CA TRP A 85 -11.30 -17.10 -16.04
C TRP A 85 -12.46 -17.26 -17.02
N ASN A 86 -13.52 -17.99 -16.66
CA ASN A 86 -14.69 -18.19 -17.51
C ASN A 86 -15.47 -16.90 -17.80
N LEU A 87 -15.50 -15.97 -16.82
CA LEU A 87 -16.16 -14.66 -16.97
C LEU A 87 -15.27 -13.59 -17.64
N ASP A 88 -14.08 -13.96 -18.14
CA ASP A 88 -13.11 -13.07 -18.79
C ASP A 88 -12.55 -11.96 -17.87
N PHE A 89 -12.63 -12.12 -16.54
CA PHE A 89 -12.07 -11.18 -15.56
C PHE A 89 -10.61 -11.48 -15.19
N TRP A 90 -9.93 -12.35 -15.93
CA TRP A 90 -8.55 -12.73 -15.62
C TRP A 90 -7.61 -11.55 -15.60
N ARG A 91 -7.71 -10.69 -16.62
CA ARG A 91 -6.89 -9.48 -16.73
C ARG A 91 -7.14 -8.50 -15.60
N ASP A 92 -8.40 -8.27 -15.23
CA ASP A 92 -8.78 -7.37 -14.14
C ASP A 92 -8.27 -7.88 -12.79
N MET A 93 -8.29 -9.20 -12.59
CA MET A 93 -7.72 -9.85 -11.41
C MET A 93 -6.20 -9.63 -11.34
N THR A 94 -5.46 -9.86 -12.42
CA THR A 94 -4.00 -9.67 -12.43
C THR A 94 -3.61 -8.21 -12.27
N GLN A 95 -4.35 -7.27 -12.84
CA GLN A 95 -4.17 -5.84 -12.61
C GLN A 95 -4.42 -5.45 -11.15
N THR A 96 -5.45 -6.01 -10.54
CA THR A 96 -5.74 -5.79 -9.11
C THR A 96 -4.61 -6.34 -8.23
N LEU A 97 -4.10 -7.54 -8.52
CA LEU A 97 -2.94 -8.10 -7.82
C LEU A 97 -1.69 -7.23 -7.98
N THR A 98 -1.42 -6.76 -9.20
CA THR A 98 -0.33 -5.84 -9.50
C THR A 98 -0.44 -4.56 -8.67
N LEU A 99 -1.61 -3.94 -8.63
CA LEU A 99 -1.87 -2.74 -7.85
C LEU A 99 -1.62 -2.98 -6.36
N VAL A 100 -2.16 -4.07 -5.82
CA VAL A 100 -2.02 -4.41 -4.38
C VAL A 100 -0.57 -4.72 -4.03
N LEU A 101 0.15 -5.51 -4.83
CA LEU A 101 1.55 -5.84 -4.59
C LEU A 101 2.45 -4.62 -4.68
N THR A 102 2.26 -3.78 -5.70
CA THR A 102 3.02 -2.53 -5.86
C THR A 102 2.80 -1.59 -4.68
N SER A 103 1.54 -1.36 -4.30
CA SER A 103 1.22 -0.47 -3.18
C SER A 103 1.75 -1.02 -1.85
N SER A 104 1.63 -2.33 -1.61
CA SER A 104 2.15 -2.97 -0.41
C SER A 104 3.66 -2.88 -0.33
N LEU A 105 4.37 -3.11 -1.44
CA LEU A 105 5.82 -2.99 -1.51
C LEU A 105 6.27 -1.57 -1.16
N ILE A 106 5.66 -0.55 -1.79
CA ILE A 106 6.00 0.86 -1.54
C ILE A 106 5.66 1.22 -0.09
N ALA A 107 4.49 0.81 0.42
CA ALA A 107 4.10 1.06 1.80
C ALA A 107 5.05 0.43 2.81
N LEU A 108 5.60 -0.75 2.53
CA LEU A 108 6.64 -1.40 3.34
C LEU A 108 7.97 -0.64 3.27
N VAL A 109 8.42 -0.29 2.06
CA VAL A 109 9.71 0.41 1.86
C VAL A 109 9.74 1.77 2.56
N ILE A 110 8.61 2.49 2.60
CA ILE A 110 8.51 3.80 3.27
C ILE A 110 8.07 3.63 4.73
N GLY A 111 7.07 2.80 4.98
CA GLY A 111 6.43 2.67 6.29
C GLY A 111 7.29 1.99 7.34
N VAL A 112 8.07 0.97 6.97
CA VAL A 112 8.96 0.29 7.92
C VAL A 112 10.06 1.21 8.43
N PRO A 113 10.84 1.93 7.60
CA PRO A 113 11.83 2.89 8.08
C PRO A 113 11.21 4.01 8.95
N LEU A 114 10.05 4.53 8.55
CA LEU A 114 9.34 5.53 9.34
C LEU A 114 8.87 4.97 10.69
N GLY A 115 8.37 3.74 10.73
CA GLY A 115 7.99 3.05 11.96
C GLY A 115 9.16 2.81 12.90
N ILE A 116 10.34 2.45 12.37
CA ILE A 116 11.58 2.33 13.14
C ILE A 116 11.97 3.69 13.72
N TRP A 117 11.91 4.75 12.91
CA TRP A 117 12.22 6.10 13.37
C TRP A 117 11.29 6.57 14.49
N MET A 118 9.99 6.33 14.35
CA MET A 118 9.01 6.59 15.41
C MET A 118 9.28 5.78 16.69
N ALA A 119 9.71 4.52 16.56
CA ALA A 119 10.04 3.69 17.70
C ALA A 119 11.25 4.21 18.50
N LYS A 120 12.23 4.77 17.79
CA LYS A 120 13.46 5.31 18.39
C LYS A 120 13.32 6.74 18.92
N SER A 121 12.28 7.50 18.58
CA SER A 121 12.12 8.90 18.96
C SER A 121 10.67 9.26 19.30
N ASN A 122 10.45 9.62 20.57
CA ASN A 122 9.14 10.07 21.05
C ASN A 122 8.70 11.38 20.37
N ILE A 123 9.64 12.23 19.96
CA ILE A 123 9.33 13.47 19.25
C ILE A 123 8.77 13.13 17.86
N VAL A 124 9.43 12.23 17.15
CA VAL A 124 8.96 11.78 15.81
C VAL A 124 7.59 11.11 15.94
N GLU A 125 7.40 10.26 16.95
CA GLU A 125 6.10 9.63 17.20
C GLU A 125 5.00 10.66 17.44
N SER A 126 5.24 11.66 18.27
CA SER A 126 4.24 12.70 18.61
C SER A 126 3.84 13.55 17.40
N ILE A 127 4.73 13.72 16.42
CA ILE A 127 4.47 14.45 15.18
C ILE A 127 3.71 13.58 14.17
N PHE A 128 4.19 12.36 13.93
CA PHE A 128 3.62 11.50 12.89
C PHE A 128 2.32 10.81 13.30
N LYS A 129 2.13 10.52 14.60
CA LYS A 129 0.93 9.85 15.09
C LYS A 129 -0.37 10.57 14.69
N PRO A 130 -0.54 11.90 14.91
CA PRO A 130 -1.74 12.61 14.46
C PRO A 130 -1.92 12.58 12.94
N VAL A 131 -0.83 12.63 12.16
CA VAL A 131 -0.89 12.56 10.69
C VAL A 131 -1.40 11.19 10.25
N LEU A 132 -0.87 10.12 10.82
CA LEU A 132 -1.31 8.75 10.54
C LEU A 132 -2.76 8.52 10.97
N ASP A 133 -3.19 9.12 12.11
CA ASP A 133 -4.58 9.08 12.56
C ASP A 133 -5.50 9.77 11.56
N PHE A 134 -5.12 10.96 11.10
CA PHE A 134 -5.87 11.68 10.08
C PHE A 134 -5.99 10.90 8.77
N MET A 135 -4.88 10.29 8.30
CA MET A 135 -4.89 9.45 7.10
C MET A 135 -5.86 8.27 7.21
N GLN A 136 -6.08 7.70 8.39
CA GLN A 136 -7.00 6.57 8.59
C GLN A 136 -8.48 7.00 8.77
N THR A 137 -8.75 8.24 9.13
CA THR A 137 -10.13 8.73 9.29
C THR A 137 -10.82 9.01 7.96
N MET A 138 -10.05 9.22 6.89
CA MET A 138 -10.59 9.53 5.58
C MET A 138 -10.80 8.25 4.75
N PRO A 139 -11.94 8.12 4.03
CA PRO A 139 -12.14 7.02 3.08
C PRO A 139 -11.05 7.02 1.99
N ALA A 140 -10.57 5.83 1.59
CA ALA A 140 -9.50 5.68 0.60
C ALA A 140 -9.76 6.43 -0.73
N PHE A 141 -11.02 6.52 -1.16
CA PHE A 141 -11.41 7.24 -2.38
C PHE A 141 -11.14 8.74 -2.34
N VAL A 142 -11.07 9.35 -1.15
CA VAL A 142 -10.75 10.78 -1.01
C VAL A 142 -9.33 11.07 -1.51
N TYR A 143 -8.40 10.14 -1.35
CA TYR A 143 -7.03 10.27 -1.85
C TYR A 143 -6.91 10.05 -3.36
N LEU A 144 -7.86 9.32 -3.96
CA LEU A 144 -7.83 9.04 -5.39
C LEU A 144 -8.07 10.31 -6.23
N ILE A 145 -8.91 11.24 -5.75
CA ILE A 145 -9.22 12.48 -6.48
C ILE A 145 -7.96 13.32 -6.73
N PRO A 146 -7.20 13.74 -5.69
CA PRO A 146 -5.95 14.46 -5.92
C PRO A 146 -4.89 13.61 -6.64
N ALA A 147 -4.85 12.28 -6.40
CA ALA A 147 -3.92 11.43 -7.11
C ALA A 147 -4.17 11.43 -8.63
N VAL A 148 -5.44 11.38 -9.06
CA VAL A 148 -5.78 11.50 -10.49
C VAL A 148 -5.43 12.87 -11.04
N ALA A 149 -5.61 13.94 -10.27
CA ALA A 149 -5.29 15.29 -10.70
C ALA A 149 -3.78 15.47 -10.99
N PHE A 150 -2.90 14.83 -10.20
CA PHE A 150 -1.45 14.95 -10.32
C PHE A 150 -0.80 13.89 -11.22
N PHE A 151 -1.33 12.67 -11.24
CA PHE A 151 -0.73 11.52 -11.93
C PHE A 151 -1.51 11.06 -13.18
N GLY A 152 -2.64 11.73 -13.48
CA GLY A 152 -3.49 11.35 -14.60
C GLY A 152 -4.39 10.14 -14.30
N ILE A 153 -5.03 9.61 -15.37
CA ILE A 153 -5.90 8.43 -15.26
C ILE A 153 -5.08 7.17 -15.52
N GLY A 154 -5.18 6.16 -14.65
CA GLY A 154 -4.47 4.89 -14.83
C GLY A 154 -4.22 4.15 -13.52
N MET A 155 -3.28 3.19 -13.53
CA MET A 155 -2.94 2.41 -12.35
C MET A 155 -2.13 3.22 -11.31
N VAL A 156 -1.29 4.15 -11.76
CA VAL A 156 -0.41 4.94 -10.89
C VAL A 156 -1.18 5.70 -9.81
N PRO A 157 -2.23 6.50 -10.10
CA PRO A 157 -3.00 7.16 -9.04
C PRO A 157 -3.68 6.18 -8.09
N GLY A 158 -4.11 5.02 -8.58
CA GLY A 158 -4.65 3.94 -7.74
C GLY A 158 -3.61 3.40 -6.76
N VAL A 159 -2.38 3.17 -7.22
CA VAL A 159 -1.26 2.77 -6.37
C VAL A 159 -0.95 3.84 -5.33
N VAL A 160 -0.86 5.13 -5.72
CA VAL A 160 -0.60 6.24 -4.80
C VAL A 160 -1.66 6.31 -3.69
N ALA A 161 -2.94 6.28 -4.05
CA ALA A 161 -4.03 6.28 -3.09
C ALA A 161 -3.97 5.06 -2.15
N SER A 162 -3.65 3.89 -2.68
CA SER A 162 -3.52 2.65 -1.91
C SER A 162 -2.31 2.69 -0.96
N VAL A 163 -1.18 3.27 -1.37
CA VAL A 163 -0.01 3.48 -0.50
C VAL A 163 -0.36 4.38 0.67
N ILE A 164 -1.04 5.51 0.43
CA ILE A 164 -1.46 6.44 1.48
C ILE A 164 -2.35 5.71 2.51
N PHE A 165 -3.25 4.85 2.05
CA PHE A 165 -4.13 4.07 2.91
C PHE A 165 -3.40 2.95 3.67
N ALA A 166 -2.44 2.27 3.03
CA ALA A 166 -1.70 1.13 3.61
C ALA A 166 -0.55 1.56 4.54
N MET A 167 -0.05 2.79 4.40
CA MET A 167 1.09 3.29 5.15
C MET A 167 0.84 3.35 6.68
N PRO A 168 -0.28 3.90 7.20
CA PRO A 168 -0.49 4.03 8.63
C PRO A 168 -0.44 2.69 9.40
N PRO A 169 -1.14 1.61 8.99
CA PRO A 169 -1.02 0.33 9.68
C PRO A 169 0.41 -0.23 9.62
N THR A 170 1.13 -0.09 8.49
CA THR A 170 2.51 -0.55 8.35
C THR A 170 3.44 0.16 9.33
N VAL A 171 3.36 1.48 9.42
CA VAL A 171 4.15 2.31 10.34
C VAL A 171 3.85 1.93 11.80
N ARG A 172 2.56 1.84 12.15
CA ARG A 172 2.14 1.54 13.53
C ARG A 172 2.55 0.16 13.99
N MET A 173 2.38 -0.85 13.13
CA MET A 173 2.77 -2.21 13.48
C MET A 173 4.28 -2.32 13.66
N THR A 174 5.08 -1.63 12.85
CA THR A 174 6.53 -1.58 13.00
C THR A 174 6.92 -0.88 14.31
N ASN A 175 6.35 0.30 14.59
CA ASN A 175 6.60 1.04 15.83
C ASN A 175 6.21 0.21 17.06
N LEU A 176 5.02 -0.39 17.05
CA LEU A 176 4.52 -1.21 18.15
C LEU A 176 5.40 -2.46 18.37
N GLY A 177 5.75 -3.17 17.29
CA GLY A 177 6.57 -4.37 17.37
C GLY A 177 7.95 -4.10 18.02
N ILE A 178 8.57 -2.96 17.71
CA ILE A 178 9.85 -2.58 18.32
C ILE A 178 9.66 -2.19 19.79
N ARG A 179 8.62 -1.41 20.11
CA ARG A 179 8.38 -0.94 21.49
C ARG A 179 7.87 -2.03 22.45
N GLN A 180 7.38 -3.14 21.93
CA GLN A 180 6.93 -4.29 22.75
C GLN A 180 8.07 -5.19 23.21
N VAL A 181 9.30 -5.00 22.71
CA VAL A 181 10.47 -5.73 23.21
C VAL A 181 10.70 -5.34 24.67
N SER A 182 10.77 -6.32 25.57
CA SER A 182 10.99 -6.05 26.99
C SER A 182 12.36 -5.42 27.22
N THR A 183 12.40 -4.42 28.12
CA THR A 183 13.65 -3.73 28.48
C THR A 183 14.69 -4.68 29.02
N GLU A 184 14.26 -5.71 29.78
CA GLU A 184 15.13 -6.76 30.31
C GLU A 184 15.92 -7.51 29.23
N LEU A 185 15.29 -7.79 28.06
CA LEU A 185 15.98 -8.42 26.94
C LEU A 185 16.98 -7.48 26.28
N VAL A 186 16.66 -6.20 26.20
CA VAL A 186 17.57 -5.19 25.65
C VAL A 186 18.79 -5.01 26.56
N GLU A 187 18.58 -4.86 27.87
CA GLU A 187 19.65 -4.76 28.86
C GLU A 187 20.55 -6.01 28.88
N ALA A 188 19.97 -7.21 28.77
CA ALA A 188 20.72 -8.43 28.65
C ALA A 188 21.59 -8.44 27.37
N ALA A 189 21.04 -8.06 26.23
CA ALA A 189 21.77 -8.00 24.98
C ALA A 189 22.94 -7.01 25.03
N ASP A 190 22.70 -5.82 25.60
CA ASP A 190 23.73 -4.79 25.81
C ASP A 190 24.84 -5.27 26.73
N SER A 191 24.49 -6.04 27.81
CA SER A 191 25.45 -6.62 28.72
C SER A 191 26.37 -7.66 28.07
N PHE A 192 25.88 -8.35 27.04
CA PHE A 192 26.67 -9.27 26.22
C PHE A 192 27.43 -8.59 25.04
N GLY A 193 27.40 -7.25 24.97
CA GLY A 193 28.13 -6.49 23.97
C GLY A 193 27.45 -6.46 22.59
N SER A 194 26.15 -6.64 22.55
CA SER A 194 25.35 -6.47 21.34
C SER A 194 25.43 -5.01 20.90
N THR A 195 25.71 -4.76 19.62
CA THR A 195 25.63 -3.40 19.06
C THR A 195 24.19 -3.10 18.67
N PRO A 196 23.74 -1.83 18.83
CA PRO A 196 22.38 -1.41 18.45
C PRO A 196 22.11 -1.52 16.94
#